data_803da9fc1b7626a6b7bcf4ce0db3d107
#
_entry.id   803da9fc1b7626a6b7bcf4ce0db3d107
#
_cell.length_a   1.000
_cell.length_b   1.000
_cell.length_c   1.000
_cell.angle_alpha   90.00
_cell.angle_beta   90.00
_cell.angle_gamma   90.00
#
_symmetry.space_group_name_H-M   'P 1'
#
loop_
_entity.id
_entity.type
_entity.pdbx_description
1 polymer ?
#
loop_
_entity_poly.entity_id
_entity_poly.type
_entity_poly.pdbx_seq_one_letter_code
_entity_poly.pdbx_strand_id
1 'polypeptide(L)'
;WPLLGTLSERLGRRRPLYVWTTAAALAGWLLIIFAPLPLWLLIVALLFTGLFSGNLIIGFAFAKESVPTRLVGTAAGICNMGPLLGGMLLQPAVGWLLDRHLLIAMSTGARHYEISTYQAAFSLMAACIVVSLCLLPFARETGGRQTG
;
A
#
# COMPACT_ATOMS: atom_id res chain seq x y z
N TRP A 1 1.39 -14.93 -1.74
CA TRP A 1 0.15 -14.35 -2.25
C TRP A 1 -1.05 -15.31 -2.19
N PRO A 2 -0.97 -16.60 -2.58
CA PRO A 2 -2.12 -17.50 -2.48
C PRO A 2 -2.58 -17.72 -1.03
N LEU A 3 -1.68 -17.64 -0.05
CA LEU A 3 -1.99 -17.84 1.36
C LEU A 3 -3.01 -16.84 1.91
N LEU A 4 -2.88 -15.57 1.57
CA LEU A 4 -3.81 -14.52 2.01
C LEU A 4 -5.19 -14.67 1.34
N GLY A 5 -5.23 -15.13 0.08
CA GLY A 5 -6.47 -15.43 -0.63
C GLY A 5 -7.24 -16.57 0.04
N THR A 6 -6.58 -17.72 0.25
CA THR A 6 -7.19 -18.90 0.90
C THR A 6 -7.58 -18.62 2.35
N LEU A 7 -6.80 -17.81 3.08
CA LEU A 7 -7.14 -17.40 4.45
C LEU A 7 -8.40 -16.53 4.46
N SER A 8 -8.50 -15.60 3.50
CA SER A 8 -9.68 -14.74 3.33
C SER A 8 -10.96 -15.56 3.03
N GLU A 9 -10.84 -16.59 2.20
CA GLU A 9 -11.97 -17.47 1.89
C GLU A 9 -12.41 -18.30 3.10
N ARG A 10 -11.46 -18.81 3.88
CA ARG A 10 -11.76 -19.60 5.09
C ARG A 10 -12.41 -18.78 6.21
N LEU A 11 -12.00 -17.53 6.37
CA LEU A 11 -12.56 -16.63 7.40
C LEU A 11 -13.94 -16.09 7.04
N GLY A 12 -14.35 -16.13 5.77
CA GLY A 12 -15.65 -15.62 5.31
C GLY A 12 -15.88 -14.14 5.56
N ARG A 13 -14.84 -13.43 6.01
CA ARG A 13 -14.85 -11.98 6.32
C ARG A 13 -13.67 -11.33 5.66
N ARG A 14 -13.89 -10.56 4.61
CA ARG A 14 -12.80 -9.94 3.84
C ARG A 14 -12.32 -8.63 4.43
N ARG A 15 -13.23 -7.83 4.97
CA ARG A 15 -12.93 -6.50 5.51
C ARG A 15 -11.94 -6.53 6.68
N PRO A 16 -12.13 -7.30 7.76
CA PRO A 16 -11.18 -7.31 8.87
C PRO A 16 -9.78 -7.78 8.44
N LEU A 17 -9.70 -8.80 7.58
CA LEU A 17 -8.41 -9.27 7.08
C LEU A 17 -7.71 -8.19 6.24
N TYR A 18 -8.46 -7.48 5.38
CA TYR A 18 -7.92 -6.38 4.57
C TYR A 18 -7.41 -5.24 5.46
N VAL A 19 -8.14 -4.86 6.51
CA VAL A 19 -7.71 -3.86 7.49
C VAL A 19 -6.42 -4.29 8.19
N TRP A 20 -6.37 -5.53 8.71
CA TRP A 20 -5.20 -6.04 9.41
C TRP A 20 -3.96 -6.13 8.52
N THR A 21 -4.09 -6.62 7.29
CA THR A 21 -2.95 -6.72 6.36
C THR A 21 -2.46 -5.33 5.92
N THR A 22 -3.37 -4.38 5.70
CA THR A 22 -3.00 -3.00 5.36
C THR A 22 -2.34 -2.29 6.54
N ALA A 23 -2.84 -2.50 7.77
CA ALA A 23 -2.22 -1.96 8.98
C ALA A 23 -0.82 -2.55 9.23
N ALA A 24 -0.65 -3.86 9.01
CA ALA A 24 0.66 -4.52 9.11
C ALA A 24 1.64 -4.00 8.04
N ALA A 25 1.18 -3.79 6.81
CA ALA A 25 2.00 -3.18 5.75
C ALA A 25 2.39 -1.74 6.11
N LEU A 26 1.47 -0.94 6.67
CA LEU A 26 1.78 0.40 7.15
C LEU A 26 2.84 0.39 8.26
N ALA A 27 2.68 -0.49 9.25
CA ALA A 27 3.67 -0.64 10.32
C ALA A 27 5.05 -1.02 9.78
N GLY A 28 5.11 -1.94 8.80
CA GLY A 28 6.34 -2.30 8.11
C GLY A 28 6.98 -1.10 7.39
N TRP A 29 6.21 -0.31 6.66
CA TRP A 29 6.69 0.90 5.98
C TRP A 29 7.18 1.95 6.98
N LEU A 30 6.46 2.22 8.06
CA LEU A 30 6.89 3.16 9.10
C LEU A 30 8.19 2.71 9.75
N LEU A 31 8.34 1.41 10.01
CA LEU A 31 9.58 0.84 10.55
C LEU A 31 10.75 1.07 9.59
N ILE A 32 10.58 0.79 8.29
CA ILE A 32 11.62 0.98 7.27
C ILE A 32 12.01 2.45 7.12
N ILE A 33 11.04 3.37 7.19
CA ILE A 33 11.28 4.81 6.97
C ILE A 33 11.97 5.45 8.18
N PHE A 34 11.53 5.12 9.39
CA PHE A 34 11.92 5.89 10.58
C PHE A 34 12.91 5.17 11.49
N ALA A 35 13.02 3.85 11.44
CA ALA A 35 13.95 3.12 12.32
C ALA A 35 15.33 2.95 11.68
N PRO A 36 16.43 3.21 12.41
CA PRO A 36 17.79 2.92 11.96
C PRO A 36 18.05 1.40 12.04
N LEU A 37 17.63 0.68 10.99
CA LEU A 37 17.70 -0.77 10.95
C LEU A 37 19.07 -1.25 10.45
N PRO A 38 19.71 -2.26 11.08
CA PRO A 38 20.83 -2.96 10.49
C PRO A 38 20.35 -3.71 9.22
N LEU A 39 21.26 -3.96 8.28
CA LEU A 39 20.95 -4.50 6.95
C LEU A 39 20.09 -5.77 7.00
N TRP A 40 20.40 -6.71 7.89
CA TRP A 40 19.65 -7.96 8.00
C TRP A 40 18.21 -7.74 8.47
N LEU A 41 17.98 -6.78 9.40
CA LEU A 41 16.65 -6.45 9.89
C LEU A 41 15.85 -5.65 8.83
N LEU A 42 16.54 -4.83 8.04
CA LEU A 42 15.94 -4.15 6.89
C LEU A 42 15.42 -5.14 5.86
N ILE A 43 16.20 -6.19 5.55
CA ILE A 43 15.77 -7.25 4.63
C ILE A 43 14.52 -7.97 5.18
N VAL A 44 14.52 -8.32 6.46
CA VAL A 44 13.36 -8.94 7.10
C VAL A 44 12.13 -8.02 7.06
N ALA A 45 12.30 -6.74 7.36
CA ALA A 45 11.23 -5.75 7.31
C ALA A 45 10.66 -5.58 5.88
N LEU A 46 11.52 -5.59 4.86
CA LEU A 46 11.10 -5.54 3.45
C LEU A 46 10.32 -6.79 3.05
N LEU A 47 10.78 -7.98 3.43
CA LEU A 47 10.07 -9.23 3.16
C LEU A 47 8.69 -9.25 3.87
N PHE A 48 8.65 -8.82 5.12
CA PHE A 48 7.40 -8.70 5.88
C PHE A 48 6.44 -7.73 5.21
N THR A 49 6.90 -6.53 4.90
CA THR A 49 6.08 -5.50 4.24
C THR A 49 5.58 -5.97 2.86
N GLY A 50 6.45 -6.62 2.07
CA GLY A 50 6.10 -7.20 0.78
C GLY A 50 5.04 -8.31 0.90
N LEU A 51 5.11 -9.16 1.93
CA LEU A 51 4.12 -10.19 2.19
C LEU A 51 2.73 -9.59 2.46
N PHE A 52 2.66 -8.58 3.32
CA PHE A 52 1.40 -7.92 3.68
C PHE A 52 0.87 -6.97 2.59
N SER A 53 1.73 -6.45 1.71
CA SER A 53 1.32 -5.72 0.51
C SER A 53 0.58 -6.59 -0.52
N GLY A 54 0.61 -7.93 -0.37
CA GLY A 54 -0.21 -8.86 -1.14
C GLY A 54 -1.72 -8.75 -0.88
N ASN A 55 -2.17 -7.85 0.00
CA ASN A 55 -3.57 -7.53 0.26
C ASN A 55 -4.32 -6.99 -0.98
N LEU A 56 -3.60 -6.57 -2.03
CA LEU A 56 -4.16 -6.19 -3.33
C LEU A 56 -5.10 -7.26 -3.89
N ILE A 57 -4.75 -8.55 -3.72
CA ILE A 57 -5.60 -9.68 -4.15
C ILE A 57 -6.94 -9.68 -3.42
N ILE A 58 -6.94 -9.37 -2.12
CA ILE A 58 -8.16 -9.27 -1.32
C ILE A 58 -9.03 -8.12 -1.84
N GLY A 59 -8.41 -6.98 -2.20
CA GLY A 59 -9.08 -5.83 -2.81
C GLY A 59 -9.77 -6.19 -4.13
N PHE A 60 -9.09 -6.94 -5.00
CA PHE A 60 -9.69 -7.43 -6.26
C PHE A 60 -10.87 -8.37 -6.02
N ALA A 61 -10.75 -9.32 -5.08
CA ALA A 61 -11.83 -10.22 -4.74
C ALA A 61 -13.04 -9.44 -4.19
N PHE A 62 -12.77 -8.50 -3.28
CA PHE A 62 -13.79 -7.63 -2.69
C PHE A 62 -14.55 -6.80 -3.75
N ALA A 63 -13.83 -6.21 -4.70
CA ALA A 63 -14.45 -5.44 -5.78
C ALA A 63 -15.33 -6.29 -6.70
N LYS A 64 -14.86 -7.51 -7.04
CA LYS A 64 -15.63 -8.45 -7.88
C LYS A 64 -16.92 -8.91 -7.20
N GLU A 65 -16.90 -9.10 -5.88
CA GLU A 65 -18.06 -9.52 -5.10
C GLU A 65 -19.07 -8.39 -4.88
N SER A 66 -18.62 -7.13 -4.97
CA SER A 66 -19.45 -5.94 -4.75
C SER A 66 -20.32 -5.56 -5.94
N VAL A 67 -20.20 -6.26 -7.08
CA VAL A 67 -20.92 -5.95 -8.33
C VAL A 67 -21.62 -7.17 -8.88
N PRO A 68 -22.70 -6.99 -9.67
CA PRO A 68 -23.35 -8.07 -10.40
C PRO A 68 -22.37 -8.76 -11.36
N THR A 69 -22.59 -10.07 -11.61
CA THR A 69 -21.71 -10.92 -12.43
C THR A 69 -21.36 -10.31 -13.79
N ARG A 70 -22.31 -9.61 -14.41
CA ARG A 70 -22.11 -8.91 -15.70
C ARG A 70 -21.08 -7.78 -15.68
N LEU A 71 -20.80 -7.21 -14.49
CA LEU A 71 -19.87 -6.08 -14.31
C LEU A 71 -18.54 -6.47 -13.68
N VAL A 72 -18.29 -7.75 -13.41
CA VAL A 72 -17.08 -8.25 -12.76
C VAL A 72 -15.82 -7.84 -13.54
N GLY A 73 -15.85 -7.93 -14.87
CA GLY A 73 -14.74 -7.50 -15.73
C GLY A 73 -14.44 -6.01 -15.60
N THR A 74 -15.47 -5.18 -15.61
CA THR A 74 -15.37 -3.72 -15.45
C THR A 74 -14.82 -3.36 -14.07
N ALA A 75 -15.32 -3.98 -13.01
CA ALA A 75 -14.85 -3.76 -11.65
C ALA A 75 -13.37 -4.16 -11.50
N ALA A 76 -12.96 -5.29 -12.07
CA ALA A 76 -11.56 -5.71 -12.07
C ALA A 76 -10.67 -4.72 -12.82
N GLY A 77 -11.12 -4.20 -13.96
CA GLY A 77 -10.40 -3.17 -14.73
C GLY A 77 -10.20 -1.88 -13.93
N ILE A 78 -11.27 -1.37 -13.30
CA ILE A 78 -11.20 -0.17 -12.44
C ILE A 78 -10.24 -0.40 -11.25
N CYS A 79 -10.31 -1.55 -10.59
CA CYS A 79 -9.39 -1.88 -9.51
C CYS A 79 -7.94 -1.92 -9.98
N ASN A 80 -7.68 -2.40 -11.20
CA ASN A 80 -6.32 -2.43 -11.73
C ASN A 80 -5.78 -1.04 -12.09
N MET A 81 -6.65 -0.08 -12.38
CA MET A 81 -6.24 1.32 -12.58
C MET A 81 -5.65 1.96 -11.31
N GLY A 82 -6.11 1.56 -10.13
CA GLY A 82 -5.63 2.13 -8.87
C GLY A 82 -4.11 2.04 -8.70
N PRO A 83 -3.49 0.85 -8.74
CA PRO A 83 -2.03 0.70 -8.65
C PRO A 83 -1.27 1.40 -9.78
N LEU A 84 -1.82 1.39 -11.01
CA LEU A 84 -1.19 2.06 -12.17
C LEU A 84 -1.19 3.58 -11.99
N LEU A 85 -2.32 4.18 -11.63
CA LEU A 85 -2.42 5.60 -11.35
C LEU A 85 -1.57 5.99 -10.13
N GLY A 86 -1.57 5.14 -9.09
CA GLY A 86 -0.72 5.33 -7.92
C GLY A 86 0.75 5.41 -8.30
N GLY A 87 1.26 4.46 -9.08
CA GLY A 87 2.63 4.48 -9.58
C GLY A 87 2.93 5.69 -10.45
N MET A 88 2.03 6.01 -11.38
CA MET A 88 2.16 7.13 -12.30
C MET A 88 2.21 8.50 -11.60
N LEU A 89 1.49 8.66 -10.50
CA LEU A 89 1.43 9.91 -9.75
C LEU A 89 2.49 9.97 -8.63
N LEU A 90 2.68 8.88 -7.90
CA LEU A 90 3.59 8.86 -6.75
C LEU A 90 5.06 8.86 -7.15
N GLN A 91 5.45 8.19 -8.24
CA GLN A 91 6.85 8.19 -8.68
C GLN A 91 7.37 9.59 -9.03
N PRO A 92 6.69 10.41 -9.88
CA PRO A 92 7.10 11.79 -10.10
C PRO A 92 7.03 12.67 -8.86
N ALA A 93 6.01 12.46 -7.99
CA ALA A 93 5.86 13.23 -6.76
C ALA A 93 7.03 12.99 -5.79
N VAL A 94 7.42 11.71 -5.60
CA VAL A 94 8.59 11.33 -4.80
C VAL A 94 9.87 11.89 -5.43
N GLY A 95 10.05 11.77 -6.74
CA GLY A 95 11.20 12.33 -7.46
C GLY A 95 11.30 13.85 -7.28
N TRP A 96 10.21 14.57 -7.48
CA TRP A 96 10.16 16.02 -7.30
C TRP A 96 10.50 16.44 -5.86
N LEU A 97 10.00 15.69 -4.88
CA LEU A 97 10.29 15.97 -3.46
C LEU A 97 11.77 15.75 -3.14
N LEU A 98 12.36 14.69 -3.67
CA LEU A 98 13.81 14.41 -3.55
C LEU A 98 14.64 15.51 -4.19
N ASP A 99 14.31 15.94 -5.42
CA ASP A 99 15.03 16.98 -6.14
C ASP A 99 14.95 18.33 -5.44
N ARG A 100 13.79 18.67 -4.89
CA ARG A 100 13.60 19.93 -4.16
C ARG A 100 14.48 19.97 -2.89
N HIS A 101 14.58 18.90 -2.16
CA HIS A 101 15.47 18.79 -1.01
C HIS A 101 16.95 18.77 -1.41
N LEU A 102 17.28 18.14 -2.55
CA LEU A 102 18.64 18.15 -3.10
C LEU A 102 19.09 19.56 -3.45
N LEU A 103 18.25 20.36 -4.11
CA LEU A 103 18.56 21.75 -4.46
C LEU A 103 18.85 22.60 -3.21
N ILE A 104 18.10 22.39 -2.12
CA ILE A 104 18.33 23.05 -0.83
C ILE A 104 19.67 22.59 -0.24
N ALA A 105 19.97 21.30 -0.25
CA ALA A 105 21.22 20.75 0.25
C ALA A 105 22.45 21.24 -0.57
N MET A 106 22.34 21.34 -1.88
CA MET A 106 23.41 21.87 -2.74
C MET A 106 23.69 23.35 -2.48
N SER A 107 22.69 24.14 -2.13
CA SER A 107 22.87 25.57 -1.77
C SER A 107 23.64 25.73 -0.44
N THR A 108 23.64 24.72 0.41
CA THR A 108 24.39 24.68 1.69
C THR A 108 25.73 23.93 1.60
N GLY A 109 26.12 23.47 0.39
CA GLY A 109 27.41 22.80 0.15
C GLY A 109 27.45 21.31 0.52
N ALA A 110 26.33 20.74 0.96
CA ALA A 110 26.23 19.32 1.31
C ALA A 110 25.86 18.50 0.06
N ARG A 111 26.78 17.63 -0.39
CA ARG A 111 26.54 16.70 -1.51
C ARG A 111 25.91 15.34 -1.09
N HIS A 112 25.42 15.23 0.13
CA HIS A 112 24.80 14.00 0.65
C HIS A 112 23.28 14.18 0.73
N TYR A 113 22.57 13.19 0.15
CA TYR A 113 21.15 13.01 0.49
C TYR A 113 21.06 12.67 1.98
N GLU A 114 20.55 13.58 2.77
CA GLU A 114 20.25 13.29 4.16
C GLU A 114 19.16 12.23 4.26
N ILE A 115 19.24 11.38 5.27
CA ILE A 115 18.21 10.37 5.57
C ILE A 115 16.83 11.03 5.67
N SER A 116 16.77 12.24 6.22
CA SER A 116 15.56 13.07 6.33
C SER A 116 14.85 13.30 4.99
N THR A 117 15.59 13.45 3.90
CA THR A 117 15.05 13.62 2.54
C THR A 117 14.32 12.38 2.06
N TYR A 118 14.90 11.20 2.27
CA TYR A 118 14.24 9.93 1.96
C TYR A 118 13.04 9.69 2.84
N GLN A 119 13.13 10.01 4.14
CA GLN A 119 12.02 9.89 5.07
C GLN A 119 10.84 10.76 4.65
N ALA A 120 11.08 12.00 4.25
CA ALA A 120 10.05 12.89 3.74
C ALA A 120 9.39 12.36 2.45
N ALA A 121 10.19 11.87 1.50
CA ALA A 121 9.70 11.33 0.24
C ALA A 121 8.87 10.04 0.43
N PHE A 122 9.34 9.11 1.25
CA PHE A 122 8.63 7.86 1.50
C PHE A 122 7.46 8.01 2.46
N SER A 123 7.43 9.06 3.31
CA SER A 123 6.27 9.35 4.16
C SER A 123 5.01 9.66 3.34
N LEU A 124 5.16 10.15 2.10
CA LEU A 124 4.05 10.31 1.16
C LEU A 124 3.36 8.97 0.87
N MET A 125 4.13 7.89 0.71
CA MET A 125 3.56 6.55 0.50
C MET A 125 2.83 6.06 1.76
N ALA A 126 3.41 6.29 2.94
CA ALA A 126 2.76 5.96 4.22
C ALA A 126 1.45 6.75 4.40
N ALA A 127 1.42 8.03 4.03
CA ALA A 127 0.21 8.85 4.07
C ALA A 127 -0.90 8.27 3.17
N CYS A 128 -0.57 7.79 1.96
CA CYS A 128 -1.54 7.14 1.08
C CYS A 128 -2.13 5.86 1.70
N ILE A 129 -1.31 5.06 2.41
CA ILE A 129 -1.80 3.88 3.12
C ILE A 129 -2.73 4.27 4.27
N VAL A 130 -2.42 5.33 5.02
CA VAL A 130 -3.29 5.87 6.08
C VAL A 130 -4.64 6.30 5.50
N VAL A 131 -4.64 7.05 4.38
CA VAL A 131 -5.88 7.44 3.69
C VAL A 131 -6.67 6.19 3.29
N SER A 132 -6.02 5.17 2.75
CA SER A 132 -6.66 3.89 2.42
C SER A 132 -7.31 3.24 3.65
N LEU A 133 -6.60 3.20 4.79
CA LEU A 133 -7.14 2.68 6.06
C LEU A 133 -8.36 3.48 6.55
N CYS A 134 -8.34 4.80 6.41
CA CYS A 134 -9.47 5.65 6.77
C CYS A 134 -10.71 5.45 5.88
N LEU A 135 -10.51 5.03 4.62
CA LEU A 135 -11.60 4.75 3.68
C LEU A 135 -12.20 3.35 3.85
N LEU A 136 -11.42 2.38 4.37
CA LEU A 136 -11.88 1.01 4.57
C LEU A 136 -13.15 0.85 5.42
N PRO A 137 -13.39 1.63 6.50
CA PRO A 137 -14.64 1.57 7.26
C PRO A 137 -15.90 1.83 6.44
N PHE A 138 -15.80 2.58 5.35
CA PHE A 138 -16.93 2.88 4.45
C PHE A 138 -17.23 1.75 3.46
N ALA A 139 -16.31 0.79 3.29
CA ALA A 139 -16.53 -0.37 2.43
C ALA A 139 -17.52 -1.35 3.08
N ARG A 140 -18.53 -1.80 2.32
CA ARG A 140 -19.53 -2.77 2.79
C ARG A 140 -18.92 -4.17 2.82
N GLU A 141 -19.14 -4.94 3.89
CA GLU A 141 -18.73 -6.35 3.95
C GLU A 141 -19.53 -7.18 2.95
N THR A 142 -18.85 -7.92 2.09
CA THR A 142 -19.49 -8.77 1.07
C THR A 142 -19.67 -10.22 1.52
N GLY A 143 -18.96 -10.62 2.60
CA GLY A 143 -19.05 -11.96 3.17
C GLY A 143 -18.69 -13.09 2.19
N GLY A 144 -17.96 -12.78 1.13
CA GLY A 144 -17.56 -13.77 0.09
C GLY A 144 -18.70 -14.18 -0.85
N ARG A 145 -19.83 -13.47 -0.85
CA ARG A 145 -20.97 -13.75 -1.74
C ARG A 145 -21.12 -12.64 -2.79
N GLN A 146 -21.30 -13.03 -4.04
CA GLN A 146 -21.66 -12.08 -5.08
C GLN A 146 -23.04 -11.47 -4.80
N THR A 147 -23.12 -10.16 -4.85
CA THR A 147 -24.41 -9.46 -4.91
C THR A 147 -25.04 -9.76 -6.27
N GLY A 148 -26.01 -10.70 -6.29
CA GLY A 148 -26.79 -11.07 -7.46
C GLY A 148 -27.64 -9.93 -8.00
#